data_3b0a04b6b7ce105edfccb3ea432e12c4
#
_entry.id   3b0a04b6b7ce105edfccb3ea432e12c4
#
_cell.length_a   1.000
_cell.length_b   1.000
_cell.length_c   1.000
_cell.angle_alpha   90.00
_cell.angle_beta   90.00
_cell.angle_gamma   90.00
#
_symmetry.space_group_name_H-M   'P 1'
#
loop_
_entity.id
_entity.type
_entity.pdbx_description
1 polymer ?
#
loop_
_entity_poly.entity_id
_entity_poly.type
_entity_poly.pdbx_seq_one_letter_code
_entity_poly.pdbx_strand_id
1 'polypeptide(L)'
;MLAVILVGLLGTALIQGADSVRLGLDLRGGTSVTLQPRASNDANKITTEAVDQAVTIIRQRVNSLGVAESEVTAQGSGTNRQIVISVPGDSGRRVVDLVGQTAELRFRQVLAEGAGIPTIADTSTAATPADGVAAEISARFAALDCTNPANREGTGADSPADTIVSCSREGGAKYILAPAEVLGQQVSAATAGFNPQQGVTWFVSLTFNGDGTKAFGALTNRVTTLASPLNQVAIVLDGLVVSAPRINEAIPSGNAQITGSFSQVEAQDLANVLKYGALPLAFDRGEVQQVSPTLGADQLHAGLLAGFLGLGLVVIY
;
A
#
# COMPACT_ATOMS: atom_id res chain seq x y z
N MET A 1 36.41 -4.52 -44.63
CA MET A 1 36.49 -3.55 -43.55
C MET A 1 35.25 -3.51 -42.68
N LEU A 2 34.06 -3.37 -43.25
CA LEU A 2 32.80 -3.25 -42.49
C LEU A 2 32.50 -4.45 -41.57
N ALA A 3 32.77 -5.68 -42.05
CA ALA A 3 32.59 -6.92 -41.26
C ALA A 3 33.55 -6.97 -40.01
N VAL A 4 34.78 -6.49 -40.14
CA VAL A 4 35.75 -6.44 -39.03
C VAL A 4 35.32 -5.42 -37.97
N ILE A 5 34.75 -4.29 -38.38
CA ILE A 5 34.19 -3.27 -37.46
C ILE A 5 32.97 -3.83 -36.74
N LEU A 6 32.05 -4.53 -37.45
CA LEU A 6 30.88 -5.16 -36.84
C LEU A 6 31.25 -6.24 -35.82
N VAL A 7 32.21 -7.11 -36.16
CA VAL A 7 32.68 -8.16 -35.24
C VAL A 7 33.39 -7.53 -34.04
N GLY A 8 34.16 -6.45 -34.25
CA GLY A 8 34.82 -5.70 -33.17
C GLY A 8 33.80 -5.04 -32.22
N LEU A 9 32.75 -4.43 -32.75
CA LEU A 9 31.66 -3.82 -31.94
C LEU A 9 30.84 -4.89 -31.18
N LEU A 10 30.53 -6.03 -31.82
CA LEU A 10 29.86 -7.15 -31.14
C LEU A 10 30.77 -7.76 -30.04
N GLY A 11 32.07 -7.91 -30.32
CA GLY A 11 33.03 -8.39 -29.32
C GLY A 11 33.16 -7.45 -28.10
N THR A 12 33.20 -6.14 -28.33
CA THR A 12 33.25 -5.16 -27.22
C THR A 12 31.94 -5.11 -26.44
N ALA A 13 30.78 -5.27 -27.08
CA ALA A 13 29.48 -5.33 -26.41
C ALA A 13 29.36 -6.57 -25.49
N LEU A 14 29.83 -7.72 -25.93
CA LEU A 14 29.87 -8.95 -25.14
C LEU A 14 30.84 -8.86 -23.95
N ILE A 15 32.01 -8.24 -24.14
CA ILE A 15 32.98 -8.04 -23.05
C ILE A 15 32.46 -7.06 -21.99
N GLN A 16 31.62 -6.09 -22.37
CA GLN A 16 30.99 -5.13 -21.46
C GLN A 16 29.74 -5.68 -20.75
N GLY A 17 29.39 -6.96 -20.91
CA GLY A 17 28.24 -7.58 -20.27
C GLY A 17 26.89 -7.12 -20.85
N ALA A 18 26.87 -6.66 -22.10
CA ALA A 18 25.64 -6.30 -22.83
C ALA A 18 24.94 -7.54 -23.41
N ASP A 19 24.95 -8.63 -22.66
CA ASP A 19 24.36 -9.92 -23.03
C ASP A 19 22.84 -9.99 -22.83
N SER A 20 22.25 -8.99 -22.16
CA SER A 20 20.82 -8.87 -21.99
C SER A 20 20.27 -7.58 -22.59
N VAL A 21 19.58 -7.70 -23.72
CA VAL A 21 18.81 -6.58 -24.28
C VAL A 21 17.58 -6.36 -23.38
N ARG A 22 17.43 -5.14 -22.87
CA ARG A 22 16.22 -4.76 -22.13
C ARG A 22 15.05 -4.64 -23.12
N LEU A 23 14.23 -5.69 -23.17
CA LEU A 23 13.06 -5.75 -24.01
C LEU A 23 11.90 -5.06 -23.29
N GLY A 24 11.12 -4.27 -24.02
CA GLY A 24 9.91 -3.63 -23.52
C GLY A 24 8.82 -4.64 -23.13
N LEU A 25 7.78 -4.15 -22.46
CA LEU A 25 6.63 -4.95 -21.99
C LEU A 25 5.97 -5.74 -23.13
N ASP A 26 5.92 -5.15 -24.34
CA ASP A 26 5.30 -5.76 -25.52
C ASP A 26 6.01 -7.04 -26.00
N LEU A 27 7.30 -7.18 -25.70
CA LEU A 27 8.11 -8.34 -26.12
C LEU A 27 8.32 -9.36 -24.98
N ARG A 28 8.31 -8.93 -23.73
CA ARG A 28 8.47 -9.81 -22.56
C ARG A 28 7.15 -10.27 -21.96
N GLY A 29 6.07 -9.59 -22.29
CA GLY A 29 4.81 -9.70 -21.58
C GLY A 29 4.89 -9.07 -20.19
N GLY A 30 3.74 -8.85 -19.60
CA GLY A 30 3.65 -8.26 -18.25
C GLY A 30 2.34 -7.54 -18.01
N THR A 31 2.31 -6.73 -16.98
CA THR A 31 1.12 -5.97 -16.60
C THR A 31 1.44 -4.48 -16.56
N SER A 32 0.60 -3.68 -17.22
CA SER A 32 0.61 -2.22 -17.09
C SER A 32 -0.65 -1.78 -16.35
N VAL A 33 -0.49 -0.88 -15.38
CA VAL A 33 -1.61 -0.30 -14.64
C VAL A 33 -1.51 1.21 -14.65
N THR A 34 -2.65 1.86 -14.85
CA THR A 34 -2.77 3.32 -14.76
C THR A 34 -3.44 3.69 -13.45
N LEU A 35 -2.81 4.58 -12.68
CA LEU A 35 -3.35 5.13 -11.45
C LEU A 35 -3.76 6.59 -11.70
N GLN A 36 -5.02 6.91 -11.42
CA GLN A 36 -5.57 8.25 -11.54
C GLN A 36 -5.68 8.89 -10.15
N PRO A 37 -5.13 10.10 -9.93
CA PRO A 37 -5.28 10.76 -8.65
C PRO A 37 -6.75 11.07 -8.39
N ARG A 38 -7.21 10.66 -7.21
CA ARG A 38 -8.56 10.94 -6.74
C ARG A 38 -8.60 12.33 -6.13
N ALA A 39 -9.47 13.19 -6.64
CA ALA A 39 -9.80 14.43 -5.96
C ALA A 39 -10.61 14.08 -4.69
N SER A 40 -9.96 14.05 -3.53
CA SER A 40 -10.68 14.23 -2.26
C SER A 40 -11.24 15.67 -2.25
N ASN A 41 -12.15 16.00 -1.33
CA ASN A 41 -12.87 17.30 -1.24
C ASN A 41 -12.07 18.58 -1.51
N ASP A 42 -10.76 18.49 -1.74
CA ASP A 42 -9.82 19.54 -2.15
C ASP A 42 -9.12 19.16 -3.45
N ALA A 43 -9.72 19.51 -4.59
CA ALA A 43 -9.07 19.38 -5.92
C ALA A 43 -7.72 20.12 -6.00
N ASN A 44 -7.49 21.11 -5.13
CA ASN A 44 -6.24 21.86 -5.02
C ASN A 44 -5.05 21.05 -4.49
N LYS A 45 -5.26 19.80 -4.02
CA LYS A 45 -4.18 18.93 -3.55
C LYS A 45 -3.48 18.14 -4.65
N ILE A 46 -4.07 18.07 -5.86
CA ILE A 46 -3.45 17.39 -7.00
C ILE A 46 -2.44 18.36 -7.63
N THR A 47 -1.27 18.43 -7.04
CA THR A 47 -0.15 19.23 -7.57
C THR A 47 0.84 18.32 -8.32
N THR A 48 1.64 18.92 -9.19
CA THR A 48 2.71 18.22 -9.91
C THR A 48 3.68 17.56 -8.93
N GLU A 49 4.04 18.28 -7.87
CA GLU A 49 4.96 17.85 -6.81
C GLU A 49 4.40 16.63 -6.04
N ALA A 50 3.10 16.63 -5.73
CA ALA A 50 2.46 15.51 -5.05
C ALA A 50 2.45 14.25 -5.93
N VAL A 51 2.20 14.40 -7.23
CA VAL A 51 2.27 13.26 -8.17
C VAL A 51 3.71 12.76 -8.33
N ASP A 52 4.71 13.64 -8.41
CA ASP A 52 6.12 13.24 -8.51
C ASP A 52 6.62 12.55 -7.23
N GLN A 53 6.18 13.02 -6.07
CA GLN A 53 6.44 12.34 -4.80
C GLN A 53 5.78 10.95 -4.78
N ALA A 54 4.53 10.82 -5.24
CA ALA A 54 3.86 9.54 -5.37
C ALA A 54 4.62 8.59 -6.30
N VAL A 55 5.09 9.04 -7.47
CA VAL A 55 5.93 8.27 -8.38
C VAL A 55 7.18 7.73 -7.67
N THR A 56 7.82 8.57 -6.86
CA THR A 56 9.02 8.18 -6.11
C THR A 56 8.72 7.08 -5.10
N ILE A 57 7.66 7.23 -4.30
CA ILE A 57 7.24 6.24 -3.31
C ILE A 57 6.83 4.94 -3.99
N ILE A 58 6.02 5.00 -5.05
CA ILE A 58 5.57 3.84 -5.82
C ILE A 58 6.77 3.08 -6.38
N ARG A 59 7.74 3.78 -6.98
CA ARG A 59 8.97 3.15 -7.49
C ARG A 59 9.76 2.43 -6.40
N GLN A 60 9.88 3.04 -5.22
CA GLN A 60 10.55 2.40 -4.07
C GLN A 60 9.82 1.15 -3.61
N ARG A 61 8.46 1.19 -3.53
CA ARG A 61 7.64 0.03 -3.18
C ARG A 61 7.79 -1.10 -4.19
N VAL A 62 7.70 -0.80 -5.48
CA VAL A 62 7.83 -1.80 -6.56
C VAL A 62 9.23 -2.43 -6.56
N ASN A 63 10.28 -1.62 -6.41
CA ASN A 63 11.66 -2.12 -6.32
C ASN A 63 11.87 -3.02 -5.10
N SER A 64 11.24 -2.73 -3.97
CA SER A 64 11.32 -3.56 -2.76
C SER A 64 10.70 -4.95 -2.90
N LEU A 65 9.82 -5.13 -3.88
CA LEU A 65 9.22 -6.42 -4.22
C LEU A 65 10.13 -7.30 -5.09
N GLY A 66 11.33 -6.82 -5.42
CA GLY A 66 12.30 -7.55 -6.24
C GLY A 66 11.99 -7.50 -7.74
N VAL A 67 11.13 -6.60 -8.18
CA VAL A 67 10.78 -6.40 -9.60
C VAL A 67 11.67 -5.30 -10.17
N ALA A 68 12.93 -5.63 -10.44
CA ALA A 68 14.00 -4.67 -10.78
C ALA A 68 13.84 -3.98 -12.15
N GLU A 69 12.99 -4.50 -13.03
CA GLU A 69 12.79 -3.96 -14.39
C GLU A 69 11.45 -3.22 -14.57
N SER A 70 10.79 -2.88 -13.46
CA SER A 70 9.54 -2.11 -13.51
C SER A 70 9.79 -0.65 -13.86
N GLU A 71 8.92 -0.09 -14.68
CA GLU A 71 8.91 1.32 -15.03
C GLU A 71 7.73 2.03 -14.38
N VAL A 72 8.02 3.14 -13.68
CA VAL A 72 7.00 3.98 -13.05
C VAL A 72 7.17 5.39 -13.57
N THR A 73 6.18 5.87 -14.33
CA THR A 73 6.21 7.18 -14.99
C THR A 73 4.93 7.95 -14.76
N ALA A 74 5.03 9.29 -14.66
CA ALA A 74 3.87 10.16 -14.67
C ALA A 74 3.59 10.61 -16.11
N GLN A 75 2.33 10.53 -16.53
CA GLN A 75 1.85 10.94 -17.84
C GLN A 75 0.72 11.99 -17.71
N GLY A 76 0.60 12.87 -18.71
CA GLY A 76 -0.41 13.93 -18.68
C GLY A 76 0.11 15.21 -18.04
N SER A 77 -0.78 16.19 -17.87
CA SER A 77 -0.46 17.50 -17.31
C SER A 77 -1.59 18.03 -16.41
N GLY A 78 -1.23 18.90 -15.46
CA GLY A 78 -2.19 19.50 -14.53
C GLY A 78 -2.91 18.44 -13.68
N THR A 79 -4.22 18.61 -13.51
CA THR A 79 -5.08 17.71 -12.71
C THR A 79 -5.36 16.37 -13.38
N ASN A 80 -5.07 16.23 -14.69
CA ASN A 80 -5.24 14.96 -15.44
C ASN A 80 -3.93 14.15 -15.49
N ARG A 81 -2.98 14.46 -14.63
CA ARG A 81 -1.72 13.75 -14.54
C ARG A 81 -1.94 12.41 -13.86
N GLN A 82 -1.58 11.31 -14.51
CA GLN A 82 -1.76 9.93 -14.07
C GLN A 82 -0.40 9.24 -13.94
N ILE A 83 -0.34 8.17 -13.14
CA ILE A 83 0.87 7.37 -12.99
C ILE A 83 0.67 6.05 -13.72
N VAL A 84 1.58 5.75 -14.64
CA VAL A 84 1.62 4.46 -15.36
C VAL A 84 2.74 3.61 -14.79
N ILE A 85 2.40 2.40 -14.43
CA ILE A 85 3.31 1.40 -13.85
C ILE A 85 3.33 0.21 -14.77
N SER A 86 4.51 -0.11 -15.31
CA SER A 86 4.74 -1.23 -16.20
C SER A 86 5.62 -2.26 -15.50
N VAL A 87 5.13 -3.47 -15.33
CA VAL A 87 5.80 -4.56 -14.62
C VAL A 87 5.94 -5.74 -15.57
N PRO A 88 7.17 -6.09 -16.00
CA PRO A 88 7.38 -7.25 -16.84
C PRO A 88 7.19 -8.56 -16.06
N GLY A 89 6.72 -9.61 -16.77
CA GLY A 89 6.54 -10.95 -16.22
C GLY A 89 5.25 -11.13 -15.42
N ASP A 90 5.18 -12.23 -14.64
CA ASP A 90 3.96 -12.68 -13.95
C ASP A 90 3.69 -11.97 -12.62
N SER A 91 4.63 -11.17 -12.14
CA SER A 91 4.53 -10.46 -10.84
C SER A 91 3.57 -9.27 -10.84
N GLY A 92 3.02 -8.92 -12.00
CA GLY A 92 2.24 -7.71 -12.21
C GLY A 92 1.01 -7.58 -11.32
N ARG A 93 0.25 -8.65 -11.08
CA ARG A 93 -0.97 -8.61 -10.23
C ARG A 93 -0.64 -8.20 -8.79
N ARG A 94 0.38 -8.81 -8.19
CA ARG A 94 0.81 -8.49 -6.83
C ARG A 94 1.26 -7.05 -6.70
N VAL A 95 1.98 -6.55 -7.71
CA VAL A 95 2.41 -5.15 -7.74
C VAL A 95 1.20 -4.21 -7.85
N VAL A 96 0.24 -4.51 -8.73
CA VAL A 96 -0.99 -3.74 -8.90
C VAL A 96 -1.78 -3.62 -7.58
N ASP A 97 -1.88 -4.73 -6.82
CA ASP A 97 -2.62 -4.75 -5.56
C ASP A 97 -1.92 -3.93 -4.47
N LEU A 98 -0.59 -3.97 -4.39
CA LEU A 98 0.19 -3.23 -3.41
C LEU A 98 0.33 -1.74 -3.71
N VAL A 99 0.45 -1.39 -4.98
CA VAL A 99 0.67 -0.01 -5.40
C VAL A 99 -0.61 0.83 -5.29
N GLY A 100 -1.78 0.20 -5.44
CA GLY A 100 -3.07 0.86 -5.29
C GLY A 100 -3.44 1.22 -3.84
N GLN A 101 -2.69 0.72 -2.85
CA GLN A 101 -2.93 1.04 -1.45
C GLN A 101 -2.28 2.38 -1.08
N THR A 102 -3.09 3.31 -0.59
CA THR A 102 -2.60 4.61 -0.08
C THR A 102 -1.67 4.42 1.12
N ALA A 103 -1.89 3.34 1.88
CA ALA A 103 -1.16 2.99 3.09
C ALA A 103 -1.15 4.11 4.14
N GLU A 104 -2.28 4.76 4.27
CA GLU A 104 -2.48 5.80 5.26
C GLU A 104 -2.64 5.18 6.63
N LEU A 105 -1.56 5.17 7.40
CA LEU A 105 -1.52 4.61 8.74
C LEU A 105 -1.90 5.67 9.78
N ARG A 106 -2.80 5.33 10.68
CA ARG A 106 -3.24 6.18 11.79
C ARG A 106 -3.41 5.39 13.07
N PHE A 107 -3.04 6.00 14.19
CA PHE A 107 -3.29 5.45 15.53
C PHE A 107 -4.36 6.29 16.20
N ARG A 108 -5.44 5.62 16.61
CA ARG A 108 -6.64 6.25 17.17
C ARG A 108 -7.06 5.53 18.43
N GLN A 109 -7.48 6.27 19.45
CA GLN A 109 -8.11 5.65 20.62
C GLN A 109 -9.46 5.04 20.23
N VAL A 110 -9.77 3.87 20.76
CA VAL A 110 -11.10 3.25 20.60
C VAL A 110 -12.07 3.89 21.58
N LEU A 111 -13.18 4.40 21.08
CA LEU A 111 -14.28 4.95 21.90
C LEU A 111 -15.41 3.94 22.12
N ALA A 112 -15.65 3.07 21.14
CA ALA A 112 -16.58 1.97 21.25
C ALA A 112 -16.17 0.82 20.33
N GLU A 113 -16.51 -0.39 20.74
CA GLU A 113 -16.30 -1.63 19.97
C GLU A 113 -17.61 -2.42 19.93
N GLY A 114 -17.90 -3.05 18.82
CA GLY A 114 -19.08 -3.90 18.66
C GLY A 114 -18.87 -4.98 17.60
N ALA A 115 -19.79 -5.94 17.55
CA ALA A 115 -19.81 -6.96 16.50
C ALA A 115 -19.96 -6.32 15.11
N GLY A 116 -19.34 -6.89 14.08
CA GLY A 116 -19.34 -6.38 12.72
C GLY A 116 -20.70 -6.39 11.99
N ILE A 117 -21.78 -6.75 12.66
CA ILE A 117 -23.15 -6.78 12.14
C ILE A 117 -23.91 -5.53 12.58
N PRO A 118 -24.95 -5.11 11.82
CA PRO A 118 -25.85 -4.05 12.26
C PRO A 118 -26.47 -4.40 13.61
N THR A 119 -26.46 -3.48 14.54
CA THR A 119 -27.17 -3.62 15.82
C THR A 119 -28.56 -3.06 15.63
N ILE A 120 -29.58 -3.92 15.69
CA ILE A 120 -30.98 -3.48 15.85
C ILE A 120 -31.00 -2.80 17.22
N ALA A 121 -31.61 -1.62 17.30
CA ALA A 121 -31.71 -0.80 18.52
C ALA A 121 -32.58 -1.45 19.62
N ASP A 122 -32.23 -2.68 20.00
CA ASP A 122 -32.75 -3.34 21.20
C ASP A 122 -31.65 -3.26 22.28
N THR A 123 -31.93 -2.44 23.19
CA THR A 123 -31.41 -1.84 24.41
C THR A 123 -30.46 -2.66 25.34
N SER A 124 -29.94 -3.83 24.97
CA SER A 124 -29.24 -4.61 26.01
C SER A 124 -27.79 -5.05 25.75
N THR A 125 -27.24 -4.84 24.56
CA THR A 125 -25.87 -5.27 24.23
C THR A 125 -25.05 -4.30 23.36
N ALA A 126 -25.56 -3.12 23.04
CA ALA A 126 -24.76 -2.06 22.45
C ALA A 126 -23.79 -1.57 23.53
N ALA A 127 -22.47 -1.75 23.33
CA ALA A 127 -21.50 -1.05 24.16
C ALA A 127 -21.86 0.43 24.15
N THR A 128 -22.17 0.97 25.32
CA THR A 128 -22.54 2.38 25.50
C THR A 128 -21.40 3.21 24.90
N PRO A 129 -21.65 4.07 23.89
CA PRO A 129 -20.62 4.94 23.37
C PRO A 129 -20.05 5.76 24.54
N ALA A 130 -18.74 6.04 24.52
CA ALA A 130 -18.13 6.90 25.49
C ALA A 130 -18.89 8.24 25.54
N ASP A 131 -19.04 8.82 26.74
CA ASP A 131 -19.65 10.13 26.90
C ASP A 131 -18.95 11.13 25.98
N GLY A 132 -19.73 11.83 25.14
CA GLY A 132 -19.24 12.82 24.19
C GLY A 132 -19.24 12.41 22.72
N VAL A 133 -19.68 11.20 22.37
CA VAL A 133 -19.85 10.79 20.96
C VAL A 133 -21.15 11.36 20.41
N ALA A 134 -21.09 12.07 19.29
CA ALA A 134 -22.27 12.64 18.63
C ALA A 134 -23.28 11.55 18.25
N ALA A 135 -24.57 11.85 18.40
CA ALA A 135 -25.66 10.92 18.13
C ALA A 135 -25.62 10.37 16.69
N GLU A 136 -25.19 11.20 15.73
CA GLU A 136 -25.01 10.82 14.32
C GLU A 136 -23.94 9.71 14.16
N ILE A 137 -22.82 9.82 14.86
CA ILE A 137 -21.75 8.81 14.84
C ILE A 137 -22.24 7.50 15.43
N SER A 138 -23.00 7.58 16.55
CA SER A 138 -23.60 6.42 17.19
C SER A 138 -24.62 5.72 16.27
N ALA A 139 -25.45 6.48 15.55
CA ALA A 139 -26.39 5.93 14.57
C ALA A 139 -25.68 5.24 13.39
N ARG A 140 -24.61 5.87 12.87
CA ARG A 140 -23.76 5.27 11.83
C ARG A 140 -23.10 3.98 12.30
N PHE A 141 -22.60 3.97 13.54
CA PHE A 141 -22.01 2.77 14.14
C PHE A 141 -23.06 1.64 14.27
N ALA A 142 -24.26 1.94 14.73
CA ALA A 142 -25.33 0.93 14.84
C ALA A 142 -25.69 0.34 13.47
N ALA A 143 -25.81 1.16 12.44
CA ALA A 143 -26.22 0.76 11.10
C ALA A 143 -25.09 0.08 10.28
N LEU A 144 -23.81 0.24 10.67
CA LEU A 144 -22.70 -0.28 9.91
C LEU A 144 -22.66 -1.81 9.91
N ASP A 145 -22.63 -2.39 8.69
CA ASP A 145 -22.47 -3.81 8.41
C ASP A 145 -21.07 -4.07 7.85
N CYS A 146 -20.19 -4.59 8.68
CA CYS A 146 -18.82 -4.94 8.30
C CYS A 146 -18.71 -6.32 7.64
N THR A 147 -19.77 -7.11 7.59
CA THR A 147 -19.78 -8.38 6.83
C THR A 147 -19.89 -8.13 5.34
N ASN A 148 -20.47 -6.98 4.94
CA ASN A 148 -20.54 -6.55 3.56
C ASN A 148 -19.14 -6.09 3.07
N PRO A 149 -18.55 -6.73 2.03
CA PRO A 149 -17.25 -6.37 1.50
C PRO A 149 -17.12 -4.90 1.06
N ALA A 150 -18.20 -4.31 0.53
CA ALA A 150 -18.22 -2.92 0.08
C ALA A 150 -17.92 -1.92 1.21
N ASN A 151 -18.29 -2.24 2.46
CA ASN A 151 -17.99 -1.42 3.64
C ASN A 151 -16.55 -1.62 4.17
N ARG A 152 -15.81 -2.55 3.58
CA ARG A 152 -14.40 -2.85 3.87
C ARG A 152 -13.46 -2.49 2.73
N GLU A 153 -13.95 -1.83 1.71
CA GLU A 153 -13.11 -1.19 0.71
C GLU A 153 -12.52 0.07 1.35
N GLY A 154 -11.32 -0.05 1.90
CA GLY A 154 -10.62 1.07 2.54
C GLY A 154 -10.48 2.24 1.58
N THR A 155 -11.21 3.32 1.84
CA THR A 155 -11.22 4.50 0.96
C THR A 155 -10.08 5.48 1.25
N GLY A 156 -9.42 5.38 2.42
CA GLY A 156 -8.39 6.32 2.85
C GLY A 156 -8.85 7.79 2.93
N ALA A 157 -10.17 8.01 2.88
CA ALA A 157 -10.75 9.35 2.74
C ALA A 157 -11.12 10.00 4.09
N ASP A 158 -10.80 9.37 5.22
CA ASP A 158 -11.11 9.93 6.55
C ASP A 158 -10.14 11.06 6.92
N SER A 159 -10.67 12.12 7.53
CA SER A 159 -9.84 13.18 8.10
C SER A 159 -9.15 12.71 9.39
N PRO A 160 -7.87 13.05 9.61
CA PRO A 160 -7.20 12.75 10.89
C PRO A 160 -7.90 13.37 12.09
N ALA A 161 -8.52 14.55 11.90
CA ALA A 161 -9.15 15.31 12.98
C ALA A 161 -10.55 14.81 13.38
N ASP A 162 -11.15 13.93 12.57
CA ASP A 162 -12.53 13.52 12.78
C ASP A 162 -12.63 12.23 13.60
N THR A 163 -13.72 12.12 14.38
CA THR A 163 -14.18 10.87 14.97
C THR A 163 -14.83 10.05 13.85
N ILE A 164 -14.39 8.82 13.68
CA ILE A 164 -14.85 7.96 12.58
C ILE A 164 -15.48 6.66 13.07
N VAL A 165 -16.29 6.06 12.21
CA VAL A 165 -16.77 4.68 12.36
C VAL A 165 -16.06 3.82 11.34
N SER A 166 -15.45 2.72 11.78
CA SER A 166 -14.65 1.85 10.92
C SER A 166 -14.90 0.38 11.21
N CYS A 167 -14.72 -0.45 10.18
CA CYS A 167 -14.72 -1.91 10.28
C CYS A 167 -13.33 -2.45 10.59
N SER A 168 -13.27 -3.60 11.28
CA SER A 168 -12.07 -4.43 11.21
C SER A 168 -11.85 -4.93 9.79
N ARG A 169 -10.58 -5.09 9.40
CA ARG A 169 -10.21 -5.62 8.08
C ARG A 169 -10.85 -6.98 7.78
N GLU A 170 -11.01 -7.81 8.81
CA GLU A 170 -11.61 -9.15 8.72
C GLU A 170 -13.15 -9.12 8.75
N GLY A 171 -13.77 -7.98 9.05
CA GLY A 171 -15.22 -7.80 9.09
C GLY A 171 -15.90 -8.28 10.36
N GLY A 172 -15.16 -8.85 11.32
CA GLY A 172 -15.70 -9.41 12.55
C GLY A 172 -16.11 -8.39 13.60
N ALA A 173 -15.56 -7.17 13.54
CA ALA A 173 -15.80 -6.11 14.51
C ALA A 173 -15.99 -4.75 13.83
N LYS A 174 -16.64 -3.82 14.54
CA LYS A 174 -16.75 -2.41 14.17
C LYS A 174 -16.38 -1.51 15.34
N TYR A 175 -15.91 -0.32 15.03
CA TYR A 175 -15.33 0.59 16.03
C TYR A 175 -15.81 2.03 15.82
N ILE A 176 -15.95 2.77 16.93
CA ILE A 176 -15.92 4.23 16.93
C ILE A 176 -14.53 4.62 17.38
N LEU A 177 -13.86 5.46 16.59
CA LEU A 177 -12.46 5.84 16.78
C LEU A 177 -12.36 7.35 16.97
N ALA A 178 -11.61 7.78 17.96
CA ALA A 178 -11.26 9.17 18.21
C ALA A 178 -10.42 9.77 17.05
N PRO A 179 -10.21 11.08 17.01
CA PRO A 179 -9.23 11.70 16.13
C PRO A 179 -7.87 11.00 16.19
N ALA A 180 -7.15 10.98 15.06
CA ALA A 180 -5.83 10.36 14.98
C ALA A 180 -4.80 11.19 15.76
N GLU A 181 -4.04 10.55 16.64
CA GLU A 181 -3.00 11.20 17.44
C GLU A 181 -1.60 10.92 16.91
N VAL A 182 -1.42 9.78 16.22
CA VAL A 182 -0.17 9.44 15.54
C VAL A 182 -0.48 9.08 14.09
N LEU A 183 0.32 9.63 13.18
CA LEU A 183 0.16 9.47 11.75
C LEU A 183 1.29 8.63 11.16
N GLY A 184 1.05 7.99 10.02
CA GLY A 184 2.04 7.18 9.32
C GLY A 184 3.33 7.93 8.97
N GLN A 185 3.26 9.25 8.75
CA GLN A 185 4.44 10.10 8.51
C GLN A 185 5.42 10.15 9.71
N GLN A 186 4.96 9.77 10.89
CA GLN A 186 5.78 9.71 12.11
C GLN A 186 6.46 8.35 12.29
N VAL A 187 6.20 7.38 11.40
CA VAL A 187 6.93 6.10 11.35
C VAL A 187 8.26 6.30 10.66
N SER A 188 9.35 5.95 11.31
CA SER A 188 10.72 6.03 10.77
C SER A 188 11.21 4.69 10.20
N ALA A 189 10.72 3.57 10.74
CA ALA A 189 11.03 2.23 10.26
C ALA A 189 9.89 1.26 10.47
N ALA A 190 9.77 0.28 9.57
CA ALA A 190 8.84 -0.83 9.67
C ALA A 190 9.53 -2.12 9.23
N THR A 191 9.38 -3.20 10.01
CA THR A 191 10.00 -4.50 9.72
C THR A 191 9.03 -5.63 10.06
N ALA A 192 8.93 -6.63 9.17
CA ALA A 192 8.19 -7.85 9.48
C ALA A 192 9.01 -8.74 10.42
N GLY A 193 8.35 -9.31 11.40
CA GLY A 193 8.92 -10.23 12.38
C GLY A 193 8.06 -11.48 12.56
N PHE A 194 8.67 -12.51 13.11
CA PHE A 194 8.00 -13.76 13.41
C PHE A 194 8.31 -14.18 14.86
N ASN A 195 7.28 -14.49 15.64
CA ASN A 195 7.46 -14.94 17.03
C ASN A 195 6.85 -16.33 17.24
N PRO A 196 7.68 -17.37 17.26
CA PRO A 196 7.21 -18.74 17.44
C PRO A 196 6.70 -19.03 18.86
N GLN A 197 7.03 -18.20 19.86
CA GLN A 197 6.65 -18.40 21.27
C GLN A 197 5.24 -17.90 21.59
N GLN A 198 4.70 -16.99 20.76
CA GLN A 198 3.34 -16.44 20.92
C GLN A 198 2.32 -17.08 19.94
N GLY A 199 2.61 -18.26 19.42
CA GLY A 199 1.90 -18.87 18.32
C GLY A 199 2.58 -18.54 16.98
N VAL A 200 2.23 -19.29 15.92
CA VAL A 200 2.82 -19.11 14.58
C VAL A 200 2.20 -17.88 13.92
N THR A 201 2.55 -16.69 14.42
CA THR A 201 2.00 -15.44 13.89
C THR A 201 3.10 -14.48 13.43
N TRP A 202 2.89 -13.93 12.25
CA TRP A 202 3.71 -12.83 11.75
C TRP A 202 3.18 -11.51 12.28
N PHE A 203 4.08 -10.58 12.54
CA PHE A 203 3.76 -9.21 12.99
C PHE A 203 4.59 -8.18 12.25
N VAL A 204 4.19 -6.92 12.30
CA VAL A 204 4.98 -5.80 11.81
C VAL A 204 5.40 -4.93 12.99
N SER A 205 6.70 -4.79 13.20
CA SER A 205 7.29 -3.89 14.19
C SER A 205 7.47 -2.51 13.56
N LEU A 206 7.04 -1.48 14.27
CA LEU A 206 7.16 -0.09 13.89
C LEU A 206 8.08 0.65 14.85
N THR A 207 8.89 1.55 14.33
CA THR A 207 9.65 2.52 15.10
C THR A 207 9.21 3.92 14.69
N PHE A 208 8.87 4.78 15.65
CA PHE A 208 8.49 6.15 15.39
C PHE A 208 9.70 7.10 15.40
N ASN A 209 9.56 8.23 14.73
CA ASN A 209 10.47 9.36 14.88
C ASN A 209 10.26 10.06 16.24
N GLY A 210 11.02 11.13 16.52
CA GLY A 210 10.94 11.82 17.83
C GLY A 210 9.56 12.38 18.17
N ASP A 211 8.83 12.89 17.17
CA ASP A 211 7.49 13.46 17.39
C ASP A 211 6.45 12.36 17.56
N GLY A 212 6.53 11.30 16.75
CA GLY A 212 5.69 10.11 16.89
C GLY A 212 5.90 9.40 18.23
N THR A 213 7.14 9.29 18.69
CA THR A 213 7.47 8.72 20.01
C THR A 213 6.80 9.49 21.14
N LYS A 214 6.85 10.82 21.11
CA LYS A 214 6.19 11.67 22.11
C LYS A 214 4.67 11.52 22.05
N ALA A 215 4.10 11.60 20.85
CA ALA A 215 2.65 11.49 20.65
C ALA A 215 2.12 10.10 21.06
N PHE A 216 2.80 9.02 20.66
CA PHE A 216 2.42 7.65 21.00
C PHE A 216 2.61 7.37 22.51
N GLY A 217 3.68 7.89 23.11
CA GLY A 217 3.89 7.81 24.56
C GLY A 217 2.79 8.54 25.35
N ALA A 218 2.38 9.72 24.92
CA ALA A 218 1.28 10.47 25.53
C ALA A 218 -0.06 9.75 25.39
N LEU A 219 -0.38 9.26 24.17
CA LEU A 219 -1.57 8.47 23.89
C LEU A 219 -1.64 7.24 24.80
N THR A 220 -0.59 6.40 24.77
CA THR A 220 -0.56 5.15 25.56
C THR A 220 -0.62 5.41 27.05
N ASN A 221 0.06 6.43 27.56
CA ASN A 221 -0.01 6.81 28.98
C ASN A 221 -1.43 7.24 29.42
N ARG A 222 -2.15 7.97 28.56
CA ARG A 222 -3.53 8.40 28.84
C ARG A 222 -4.50 7.24 28.89
N VAL A 223 -4.41 6.28 27.92
CA VAL A 223 -5.39 5.21 27.78
C VAL A 223 -5.21 4.07 28.78
N THR A 224 -4.02 3.85 29.36
CA THR A 224 -3.75 2.77 30.33
C THR A 224 -4.64 2.82 31.56
N THR A 225 -5.11 3.98 31.97
CA THR A 225 -5.96 4.15 33.17
C THR A 225 -7.44 3.98 32.89
N LEU A 226 -7.81 3.80 31.63
CA LEU A 226 -9.20 3.73 31.22
C LEU A 226 -9.71 2.28 31.22
N ALA A 227 -11.04 2.12 31.32
CA ALA A 227 -11.68 0.82 31.16
C ALA A 227 -11.79 0.41 29.68
N SER A 228 -11.88 -0.89 29.39
CA SER A 228 -12.16 -1.40 28.04
C SER A 228 -13.53 -0.91 27.56
N PRO A 229 -13.67 -0.49 26.28
CA PRO A 229 -12.67 -0.51 25.20
C PRO A 229 -11.80 0.76 25.12
N LEU A 230 -11.96 1.74 26.00
CA LEU A 230 -11.27 3.03 25.95
C LEU A 230 -9.74 2.91 26.14
N ASN A 231 -9.28 1.80 26.71
CA ASN A 231 -7.85 1.48 26.87
C ASN A 231 -7.25 0.76 25.64
N GLN A 232 -7.93 0.78 24.51
CA GLN A 232 -7.43 0.22 23.27
C GLN A 232 -6.97 1.33 22.33
N VAL A 233 -5.92 1.03 21.55
CA VAL A 233 -5.43 1.89 20.47
C VAL A 233 -5.59 1.13 19.16
N ALA A 234 -6.50 1.63 18.31
CA ALA A 234 -6.70 1.07 16.99
C ALA A 234 -5.60 1.52 16.04
N ILE A 235 -5.05 0.55 15.33
CA ILE A 235 -4.12 0.73 14.21
C ILE A 235 -4.95 0.67 12.95
N VAL A 236 -5.14 1.82 12.32
CA VAL A 236 -6.00 2.01 11.15
C VAL A 236 -5.14 2.17 9.91
N LEU A 237 -5.40 1.36 8.91
CA LEU A 237 -4.73 1.41 7.60
C LEU A 237 -5.78 1.61 6.52
N ASP A 238 -5.65 2.69 5.75
CA ASP A 238 -6.60 3.06 4.68
C ASP A 238 -8.07 3.09 5.15
N GLY A 239 -8.31 3.50 6.39
CA GLY A 239 -9.65 3.61 6.96
C GLY A 239 -10.19 2.32 7.59
N LEU A 240 -9.45 1.21 7.58
CA LEU A 240 -9.82 -0.06 8.20
C LEU A 240 -8.97 -0.37 9.43
N VAL A 241 -9.59 -0.90 10.47
CA VAL A 241 -8.88 -1.36 11.67
C VAL A 241 -8.19 -2.69 11.38
N VAL A 242 -6.86 -2.67 11.40
CA VAL A 242 -6.02 -3.87 11.25
C VAL A 242 -5.87 -4.57 12.61
N SER A 243 -5.72 -3.80 13.68
CA SER A 243 -5.56 -4.32 15.04
C SER A 243 -5.97 -3.23 16.03
N ALA A 244 -6.53 -3.62 17.17
CA ALA A 244 -6.89 -2.73 18.26
C ALA A 244 -6.43 -3.30 19.61
N PRO A 245 -5.12 -3.37 19.87
CA PRO A 245 -4.59 -3.94 21.10
C PRO A 245 -4.98 -3.12 22.33
N ARG A 246 -5.16 -3.81 23.46
CA ARG A 246 -5.26 -3.18 24.77
C ARG A 246 -3.89 -2.70 25.21
N ILE A 247 -3.84 -1.48 25.73
CA ILE A 247 -2.63 -0.89 26.27
C ILE A 247 -2.63 -1.08 27.78
N ASN A 248 -1.79 -1.97 28.27
CA ASN A 248 -1.67 -2.28 29.68
C ASN A 248 -0.61 -1.42 30.36
N GLU A 249 0.37 -0.92 29.61
CA GLU A 249 1.46 -0.10 30.07
C GLU A 249 1.74 1.03 29.07
N ALA A 250 2.20 2.18 29.55
CA ALA A 250 2.65 3.25 28.69
C ALA A 250 3.86 2.83 27.86
N ILE A 251 3.92 3.22 26.59
CA ILE A 251 4.98 2.84 25.66
C ILE A 251 5.78 4.09 25.25
N PRO A 252 6.71 4.57 26.09
CA PRO A 252 7.51 5.76 25.80
C PRO A 252 8.68 5.48 24.82
N SER A 253 8.95 4.21 24.53
CA SER A 253 10.10 3.78 23.71
C SER A 253 9.96 4.08 22.22
N GLY A 254 8.78 4.51 21.76
CA GLY A 254 8.55 4.82 20.37
C GLY A 254 8.49 3.57 19.46
N ASN A 255 8.19 2.42 20.02
CA ASN A 255 8.00 1.18 19.28
C ASN A 255 6.54 0.71 19.40
N ALA A 256 5.99 0.23 18.30
CA ALA A 256 4.67 -0.40 18.28
C ALA A 256 4.72 -1.69 17.47
N GLN A 257 3.78 -2.58 17.73
CA GLN A 257 3.65 -3.83 17.01
C GLN A 257 2.24 -3.95 16.43
N ILE A 258 2.16 -4.18 15.12
CA ILE A 258 0.91 -4.53 14.45
C ILE A 258 0.81 -6.05 14.48
N THR A 259 -0.14 -6.56 15.24
CA THR A 259 -0.44 -8.00 15.32
C THR A 259 -1.74 -8.28 14.59
N GLY A 260 -1.86 -9.47 14.00
CA GLY A 260 -3.03 -9.90 13.24
C GLY A 260 -2.80 -11.26 12.63
N SER A 261 -3.77 -11.75 11.87
CA SER A 261 -3.68 -13.04 11.15
C SER A 261 -2.87 -12.88 9.84
N PHE A 262 -1.61 -12.43 9.95
CA PHE A 262 -0.74 -12.20 8.80
C PHE A 262 -0.03 -13.48 8.37
N SER A 263 -0.01 -13.74 7.08
CA SER A 263 1.00 -14.59 6.44
C SER A 263 2.36 -13.88 6.39
N GLN A 264 3.43 -14.61 6.13
CA GLN A 264 4.77 -14.03 5.93
C GLN A 264 4.76 -12.94 4.86
N VAL A 265 4.12 -13.24 3.74
CA VAL A 265 4.08 -12.33 2.58
C VAL A 265 3.33 -11.05 2.92
N GLU A 266 2.16 -11.15 3.57
CA GLU A 266 1.37 -9.98 3.96
C GLU A 266 2.11 -9.10 4.98
N ALA A 267 2.79 -9.70 5.97
CA ALA A 267 3.58 -8.93 6.93
C ALA A 267 4.76 -8.20 6.27
N GLN A 268 5.45 -8.86 5.32
CA GLN A 268 6.55 -8.25 4.58
C GLN A 268 6.06 -7.13 3.66
N ASP A 269 4.96 -7.35 2.96
CA ASP A 269 4.35 -6.34 2.08
C ASP A 269 3.88 -5.13 2.88
N LEU A 270 3.20 -5.35 4.01
CA LEU A 270 2.78 -4.28 4.91
C LEU A 270 3.98 -3.49 5.47
N ALA A 271 5.03 -4.19 5.92
CA ALA A 271 6.24 -3.54 6.41
C ALA A 271 6.90 -2.69 5.33
N ASN A 272 7.01 -3.19 4.09
CA ASN A 272 7.56 -2.44 2.96
C ASN A 272 6.73 -1.19 2.65
N VAL A 273 5.41 -1.34 2.62
CA VAL A 273 4.49 -0.23 2.36
C VAL A 273 4.62 0.87 3.43
N LEU A 274 4.66 0.48 4.71
CA LEU A 274 4.79 1.43 5.83
C LEU A 274 6.17 2.07 5.92
N LYS A 275 7.23 1.33 5.55
CA LYS A 275 8.61 1.84 5.52
C LYS A 275 8.79 3.01 4.56
N TYR A 276 8.13 2.97 3.39
CA TYR A 276 8.22 4.02 2.38
C TYR A 276 7.18 5.11 2.54
N GLY A 277 6.27 4.96 3.51
CA GLY A 277 5.27 5.96 3.87
C GLY A 277 4.00 5.95 3.02
N ALA A 278 3.04 6.75 3.44
CA ALA A 278 1.78 6.93 2.74
C ALA A 278 1.96 7.73 1.45
N LEU A 279 1.15 7.44 0.45
CA LEU A 279 1.06 8.25 -0.75
C LEU A 279 0.45 9.62 -0.40
N PRO A 280 0.97 10.72 -0.97
CA PRO A 280 0.45 12.06 -0.70
C PRO A 280 -0.95 12.29 -1.28
N LEU A 281 -1.39 11.41 -2.17
CA LEU A 281 -2.68 11.42 -2.85
C LEU A 281 -3.28 10.02 -2.83
N ALA A 282 -4.61 9.95 -2.76
CA ALA A 282 -5.34 8.73 -3.08
C ALA A 282 -5.39 8.56 -4.61
N PHE A 283 -5.35 7.31 -5.06
CA PHE A 283 -5.40 6.98 -6.48
C PHE A 283 -6.51 5.98 -6.74
N ASP A 284 -7.27 6.22 -7.80
CA ASP A 284 -8.17 5.24 -8.36
C ASP A 284 -7.40 4.37 -9.33
N ARG A 285 -7.67 3.08 -9.26
CA ARG A 285 -7.14 2.11 -10.19
C ARG A 285 -7.89 2.27 -11.52
N GLY A 286 -7.20 2.73 -12.56
CA GLY A 286 -7.72 2.83 -13.91
C GLY A 286 -7.56 1.53 -14.69
N GLU A 287 -7.17 1.64 -15.94
CA GLU A 287 -7.02 0.51 -16.84
C GLU A 287 -5.84 -0.40 -16.41
N VAL A 288 -6.09 -1.70 -16.38
CA VAL A 288 -5.08 -2.74 -16.18
C VAL A 288 -4.95 -3.52 -17.48
N GLN A 289 -3.83 -3.37 -18.17
CA GLN A 289 -3.52 -4.08 -19.41
C GLN A 289 -2.54 -5.22 -19.10
N GLN A 290 -2.88 -6.42 -19.47
CA GLN A 290 -2.01 -7.57 -19.37
C GLN A 290 -1.57 -8.00 -20.77
N VAL A 291 -0.26 -7.97 -21.02
CA VAL A 291 0.36 -8.42 -22.28
C VAL A 291 0.90 -9.83 -22.08
N SER A 292 0.46 -10.75 -22.95
CA SER A 292 0.91 -12.15 -22.89
C SER A 292 2.36 -12.28 -23.35
N PRO A 293 3.22 -13.01 -22.60
CA PRO A 293 4.62 -13.28 -23.01
C PRO A 293 4.74 -14.00 -24.36
N THR A 294 3.75 -14.80 -24.73
CA THR A 294 3.78 -15.60 -25.95
C THR A 294 3.77 -14.75 -27.22
N LEU A 295 2.99 -13.68 -27.25
CA LEU A 295 2.95 -12.73 -28.36
C LEU A 295 4.29 -12.01 -28.58
N GLY A 296 4.98 -11.66 -27.50
CA GLY A 296 6.29 -11.00 -27.55
C GLY A 296 7.40 -11.92 -28.02
N ALA A 297 7.41 -13.18 -27.58
CA ALA A 297 8.42 -14.16 -27.96
C ALA A 297 8.36 -14.49 -29.47
N ASP A 298 7.17 -14.66 -30.00
CA ASP A 298 6.97 -14.97 -31.45
C ASP A 298 7.43 -13.80 -32.33
N GLN A 299 7.14 -12.57 -31.95
CA GLN A 299 7.59 -11.37 -32.67
C GLN A 299 9.11 -11.17 -32.58
N LEU A 300 9.72 -11.46 -31.44
CA LEU A 300 11.17 -11.38 -31.26
C LEU A 300 11.87 -12.42 -32.15
N HIS A 301 11.39 -13.66 -32.15
CA HIS A 301 11.95 -14.72 -33.02
C HIS A 301 11.83 -14.35 -34.50
N ALA A 302 10.67 -13.88 -34.95
CA ALA A 302 10.48 -13.45 -36.32
C ALA A 302 11.39 -12.26 -36.67
N GLY A 303 11.54 -11.29 -35.81
CA GLY A 303 12.41 -10.12 -35.98
C GLY A 303 13.90 -10.49 -36.05
N LEU A 304 14.37 -11.38 -35.17
CA LEU A 304 15.74 -11.88 -35.17
C LEU A 304 16.04 -12.66 -36.48
N LEU A 305 15.12 -13.52 -36.90
CA LEU A 305 15.28 -14.30 -38.12
C LEU A 305 15.35 -13.40 -39.37
N ALA A 306 14.48 -12.41 -39.47
CA ALA A 306 14.53 -11.40 -40.53
C ALA A 306 15.80 -10.58 -40.50
N GLY A 307 16.28 -10.17 -39.30
CA GLY A 307 17.53 -9.44 -39.11
C GLY A 307 18.76 -10.24 -39.55
N PHE A 308 18.84 -11.52 -39.18
CA PHE A 308 19.94 -12.40 -39.61
C PHE A 308 19.93 -12.67 -41.12
N LEU A 309 18.75 -12.88 -41.72
CA LEU A 309 18.63 -13.02 -43.15
C LEU A 309 19.05 -11.76 -43.92
N GLY A 310 18.59 -10.58 -43.41
CA GLY A 310 18.98 -9.30 -44.00
C GLY A 310 20.48 -9.04 -43.91
N LEU A 311 21.08 -9.30 -42.75
CA LEU A 311 22.53 -9.17 -42.56
C LEU A 311 23.31 -10.15 -43.48
N GLY A 312 22.83 -11.39 -43.62
CA GLY A 312 23.42 -12.39 -44.52
C GLY A 312 23.43 -11.94 -45.98
N LEU A 313 22.32 -11.36 -46.45
CA LEU A 313 22.21 -10.83 -47.81
C LEU A 313 23.19 -9.64 -48.03
N VAL A 314 23.32 -8.76 -47.05
CA VAL A 314 24.28 -7.62 -47.13
C VAL A 314 25.73 -8.14 -47.17
N VAL A 315 26.05 -9.20 -46.43
CA VAL A 315 27.41 -9.80 -46.45
C VAL A 315 27.71 -10.48 -47.81
N ILE A 316 26.69 -11.08 -48.46
CA ILE A 316 26.85 -11.71 -49.76
C ILE A 316 27.01 -10.65 -50.84
N TYR A 317 26.27 -9.52 -50.78
CA TYR A 317 26.40 -8.40 -51.72
C TYR A 317 27.75 -7.71 -51.60
#